data_b9a7498236aea405205e82c7f8bd20e6
#
_entry.id   b9a7498236aea405205e82c7f8bd20e6
#
_cell.length_a   1.000
_cell.length_b   1.000
_cell.length_c   1.000
_cell.angle_alpha   90.00
_cell.angle_beta   90.00
_cell.angle_gamma   90.00
#
_symmetry.space_group_name_H-M   'P 1'
#
loop_
_entity.id
_entity.type
_entity.pdbx_description
1 polymer ?
#
loop_
_entity_poly.entity_id
_entity_poly.type
_entity_poly.pdbx_seq_one_letter_code
_entity_poly.pdbx_strand_id
1 'polypeptide(L)'
;MRGRPLKFFFAFILVAVVLSPPAQTGRAQTSEPDEDQRKRLPLRPLYSMPEAFRPEDKPEDADFQPYTDRWRITPPEYEVNVRSSRWDPYNQNILKGDLPILGNDIFLNLSASIDTLVEFRQVPTPCGVSAARPFCEEFFGKPEQLLVNNNVALSADLFKGLTAFKPFDWRFKTTFIGNVNYLRVRENAIVNPDVRRGTTRTDGAAAVQELFAEYKIADLSPNFDFLSIRAGIQPFNSDFRGFIFTDSNLGVRLFGNFESNRSQFNLAYFDRLEKDTNSGLNRFKTRAGGQSVLVANYYRQDFPVLGLTEQVSVQRVAESKSFHFDNNDFLARPDPVGDFNRHSSKAIYFGWTGSGKIDRVNVEHAFYFVKGHDSHNPIAGRDVDIRAYMAALELSYDRDWLRPKVSYFFASGDGNPRDRTARGFDSIFDNPNFVGGGFSFWNRLAVKLTGTGVNLVNRGSLLPDLRSSKEEGQPNFINPGIHIVNFGVDVEVTPTVKLLLNANYLEFVKLETLQLLLFQSKIRKQIGWDLNAGIRYRPFNNNNVIAFFGFATFLPGKGFKDIFESSKPLHIGFTNLTLTF
;
A
#
# COMPACT_ATOMS: atom_id res chain seq x y z
N MET A 1 -7.14 50.21 14.92
CA MET A 1 -8.40 49.46 14.93
C MET A 1 -8.10 48.05 15.44
N ARG A 2 -8.75 47.63 16.53
CA ARG A 2 -8.42 46.44 17.31
C ARG A 2 -8.90 45.17 16.58
N GLY A 3 -7.99 44.29 16.15
CA GLY A 3 -8.32 42.95 15.60
C GLY A 3 -8.68 41.98 16.73
N ARG A 4 -9.86 41.37 16.63
CA ARG A 4 -10.32 40.29 17.53
C ARG A 4 -9.62 38.99 17.16
N PRO A 5 -9.21 38.14 18.12
CA PRO A 5 -8.67 36.81 17.82
C PRO A 5 -9.81 35.90 17.40
N LEU A 6 -9.64 35.26 16.24
CA LEU A 6 -10.52 34.23 15.71
C LEU A 6 -10.34 32.97 16.56
N LYS A 7 -11.31 32.72 17.43
CA LYS A 7 -11.40 31.46 18.17
C LYS A 7 -11.75 30.34 17.17
N PHE A 8 -10.79 29.45 16.92
CA PHE A 8 -11.05 28.20 16.21
C PHE A 8 -11.97 27.32 17.07
N PHE A 9 -13.22 27.22 16.69
CA PHE A 9 -14.12 26.18 17.16
C PHE A 9 -13.70 24.87 16.49
N PHE A 10 -13.15 23.95 17.26
CA PHE A 10 -13.07 22.55 16.93
C PHE A 10 -14.50 22.00 16.92
N ALA A 11 -15.14 21.95 15.77
CA ALA A 11 -16.32 21.13 15.56
C ALA A 11 -15.84 19.67 15.43
N PHE A 12 -15.63 19.01 16.56
CA PHE A 12 -15.73 17.56 16.63
C PHE A 12 -17.16 17.23 16.23
N ILE A 13 -17.35 16.66 15.03
CA ILE A 13 -18.55 15.90 14.74
C ILE A 13 -18.43 14.64 15.60
N LEU A 14 -18.92 14.78 16.84
CA LEU A 14 -19.22 13.66 17.69
C LEU A 14 -20.41 12.97 17.01
N VAL A 15 -20.15 11.91 16.24
CA VAL A 15 -21.18 10.93 15.93
C VAL A 15 -21.57 10.37 17.29
N ALA A 16 -22.65 10.89 17.85
CA ALA A 16 -23.28 10.32 19.01
C ALA A 16 -23.78 8.93 18.60
N VAL A 17 -22.96 7.92 18.84
CA VAL A 17 -23.44 6.56 18.96
C VAL A 17 -24.35 6.59 20.17
N VAL A 18 -25.64 6.58 19.91
CA VAL A 18 -26.65 6.36 20.93
C VAL A 18 -26.37 5.02 21.55
N LEU A 19 -25.65 5.02 22.65
CA LEU A 19 -25.52 3.87 23.53
C LEU A 19 -26.91 3.67 24.14
N SER A 20 -27.72 2.82 23.53
CA SER A 20 -28.87 2.25 24.18
C SER A 20 -28.38 1.57 25.46
N PRO A 21 -28.99 1.82 26.63
CA PRO A 21 -28.61 1.11 27.84
C PRO A 21 -28.80 -0.40 27.61
N PRO A 22 -27.93 -1.24 28.17
CA PRO A 22 -28.06 -2.70 28.02
C PRO A 22 -29.44 -3.08 28.58
N ALA A 23 -30.21 -3.79 27.76
CA ALA A 23 -31.43 -4.43 28.21
C ALA A 23 -31.06 -5.31 29.41
N GLN A 24 -31.75 -5.08 30.50
CA GLN A 24 -31.67 -5.95 31.69
C GLN A 24 -32.05 -7.36 31.24
N THR A 25 -31.06 -8.22 30.98
CA THR A 25 -31.28 -9.64 30.84
C THR A 25 -31.74 -10.15 32.18
N GLY A 26 -33.02 -10.54 32.24
CA GLY A 26 -33.57 -11.28 33.36
C GLY A 26 -32.63 -12.46 33.65
N ARG A 27 -32.19 -12.57 34.90
CA ARG A 27 -31.48 -13.75 35.39
C ARG A 27 -32.41 -14.95 35.22
N ALA A 28 -32.18 -15.72 34.16
CA ALA A 28 -32.59 -17.10 34.16
C ALA A 28 -31.79 -17.79 35.27
N GLN A 29 -32.44 -18.31 36.26
CA GLN A 29 -31.84 -19.22 37.22
C GLN A 29 -31.41 -20.47 36.42
N THR A 30 -30.15 -20.52 36.04
CA THR A 30 -29.51 -21.76 35.60
C THR A 30 -29.25 -22.55 36.88
N SER A 31 -30.09 -23.55 37.13
CA SER A 31 -29.73 -24.65 38.01
C SER A 31 -28.40 -25.23 37.50
N GLU A 32 -27.36 -25.19 38.31
CA GLU A 32 -26.09 -25.85 37.99
C GLU A 32 -26.37 -27.33 37.64
N PRO A 33 -25.89 -27.82 36.50
CA PRO A 33 -26.02 -29.23 36.17
C PRO A 33 -25.18 -30.04 37.18
N ASP A 34 -25.80 -31.07 37.74
CA ASP A 34 -25.20 -32.03 38.63
C ASP A 34 -23.81 -32.48 38.12
N GLU A 35 -22.81 -32.46 38.99
CA GLU A 35 -21.40 -32.75 38.67
C GLU A 35 -21.22 -34.16 38.06
N ASP A 36 -22.15 -35.09 38.34
CA ASP A 36 -22.17 -36.44 37.77
C ASP A 36 -22.61 -36.48 36.29
N GLN A 37 -23.34 -35.51 35.79
CA GLN A 37 -23.70 -35.43 34.38
C GLN A 37 -22.52 -34.87 33.52
N ARG A 38 -21.62 -34.08 34.08
CA ARG A 38 -20.43 -33.59 33.38
C ARG A 38 -19.42 -34.70 33.08
N LYS A 39 -19.40 -35.77 33.87
CA LYS A 39 -18.49 -36.92 33.66
C LYS A 39 -18.96 -37.89 32.59
N ARG A 40 -20.16 -37.78 32.07
CA ARG A 40 -20.76 -38.73 31.12
C ARG A 40 -20.89 -38.21 29.69
N LEU A 41 -20.53 -36.97 29.41
CA LEU A 41 -20.45 -36.51 28.04
C LEU A 41 -19.10 -36.96 27.47
N PRO A 42 -19.06 -37.88 26.48
CA PRO A 42 -17.82 -38.19 25.82
C PRO A 42 -17.32 -36.87 25.19
N LEU A 43 -16.08 -36.48 25.51
CA LEU A 43 -15.36 -35.45 24.78
C LEU A 43 -15.30 -35.91 23.32
N ARG A 44 -16.30 -35.53 22.53
CA ARG A 44 -16.18 -35.65 21.08
C ARG A 44 -15.07 -34.69 20.69
N PRO A 45 -14.04 -35.18 19.98
CA PRO A 45 -13.04 -34.25 19.43
C PRO A 45 -13.81 -33.24 18.61
N LEU A 46 -13.53 -31.96 18.81
CA LEU A 46 -14.16 -30.81 18.11
C LEU A 46 -14.03 -30.89 16.58
N TYR A 47 -13.32 -31.87 16.05
CA TYR A 47 -13.04 -32.12 14.64
C TYR A 47 -13.31 -33.55 14.18
N SER A 48 -14.21 -34.31 14.81
CA SER A 48 -14.69 -35.50 14.13
C SER A 48 -15.58 -35.04 12.98
N MET A 49 -15.07 -35.09 11.76
CA MET A 49 -15.93 -34.99 10.58
C MET A 49 -17.09 -35.99 10.72
N PRO A 50 -18.34 -35.56 10.41
CA PRO A 50 -19.45 -36.48 10.32
C PRO A 50 -19.04 -37.70 9.45
N GLU A 51 -19.48 -38.90 9.78
CA GLU A 51 -19.15 -40.12 9.03
C GLU A 51 -19.43 -39.98 7.52
N ALA A 52 -20.43 -39.19 7.15
CA ALA A 52 -20.76 -38.86 5.78
C ALA A 52 -19.61 -38.13 5.00
N PHE A 53 -18.61 -37.62 5.68
CA PHE A 53 -17.45 -36.94 5.08
C PHE A 53 -16.14 -37.76 5.19
N ARG A 54 -16.17 -38.94 5.75
CA ARG A 54 -15.02 -39.84 5.65
C ARG A 54 -14.98 -40.38 4.22
N PRO A 55 -13.86 -40.18 3.50
CA PRO A 55 -13.64 -40.92 2.28
C PRO A 55 -13.83 -42.41 2.65
N GLU A 56 -14.68 -43.13 1.94
CA GLU A 56 -14.67 -44.60 2.02
C GLU A 56 -13.24 -45.05 1.76
N ASP A 57 -12.74 -46.01 2.57
CA ASP A 57 -11.45 -46.65 2.33
C ASP A 57 -11.51 -47.32 0.95
N LYS A 58 -11.11 -46.58 -0.08
CA LYS A 58 -11.00 -47.09 -1.43
C LYS A 58 -9.63 -47.71 -1.62
N PRO A 59 -9.52 -48.75 -2.47
CA PRO A 59 -8.23 -49.33 -2.84
C PRO A 59 -7.26 -48.23 -3.32
N GLU A 60 -5.97 -48.47 -3.17
CA GLU A 60 -4.86 -47.52 -3.41
C GLU A 60 -4.87 -46.81 -4.77
N ASP A 61 -5.67 -47.26 -5.74
CA ASP A 61 -5.82 -46.65 -7.06
C ASP A 61 -7.07 -45.77 -7.24
N ALA A 62 -7.79 -45.45 -6.16
CA ALA A 62 -8.95 -44.60 -6.29
C ALA A 62 -8.53 -43.14 -6.24
N ASP A 63 -8.54 -42.50 -7.42
CA ASP A 63 -8.39 -41.07 -7.54
C ASP A 63 -9.26 -40.33 -6.53
N PHE A 64 -8.64 -39.41 -5.77
CA PHE A 64 -9.37 -38.49 -4.92
C PHE A 64 -10.39 -37.74 -5.78
N GLN A 65 -11.68 -38.05 -5.59
CA GLN A 65 -12.74 -37.29 -6.23
C GLN A 65 -13.17 -36.17 -5.27
N PRO A 66 -12.76 -34.94 -5.49
CA PRO A 66 -13.24 -33.84 -4.69
C PRO A 66 -14.76 -33.74 -4.85
N TYR A 67 -15.43 -33.30 -3.81
CA TYR A 67 -16.85 -32.97 -3.91
C TYR A 67 -17.03 -31.99 -5.06
N THR A 68 -17.73 -32.41 -6.10
CA THR A 68 -17.97 -31.63 -7.30
C THR A 68 -19.02 -30.54 -7.09
N ASP A 69 -19.77 -30.63 -6.00
CA ASP A 69 -20.91 -29.75 -5.76
C ASP A 69 -21.15 -29.56 -4.24
N ARG A 70 -20.60 -28.47 -3.69
CA ARG A 70 -20.81 -28.10 -2.28
C ARG A 70 -22.28 -27.75 -1.96
N TRP A 71 -23.11 -27.51 -2.97
CA TRP A 71 -24.52 -27.14 -2.83
C TRP A 71 -25.43 -28.31 -2.55
N ARG A 72 -24.99 -29.55 -2.75
CA ARG A 72 -25.70 -30.77 -2.40
C ARG A 72 -25.68 -31.07 -0.91
N ILE A 73 -24.73 -30.45 -0.21
CA ILE A 73 -24.66 -30.56 1.25
C ILE A 73 -25.57 -29.47 1.81
N THR A 74 -26.68 -29.89 2.41
CA THR A 74 -27.53 -28.94 3.12
C THR A 74 -26.76 -28.38 4.31
N PRO A 75 -26.49 -27.05 4.33
CA PRO A 75 -25.81 -26.45 5.47
C PRO A 75 -26.67 -26.63 6.73
N PRO A 76 -26.04 -26.75 7.93
CA PRO A 76 -26.78 -26.77 9.19
C PRO A 76 -27.73 -25.57 9.27
N GLU A 77 -28.87 -25.73 9.89
CA GLU A 77 -29.89 -24.71 10.09
C GLU A 77 -29.46 -23.67 11.13
N TYR A 78 -28.30 -23.02 10.89
CA TYR A 78 -27.88 -21.86 11.66
C TYR A 78 -28.26 -20.61 10.88
N GLU A 79 -28.58 -19.53 11.60
CA GLU A 79 -28.98 -18.25 11.02
C GLU A 79 -28.01 -17.74 9.93
N VAL A 80 -26.70 -17.96 10.11
CA VAL A 80 -25.66 -17.56 9.15
C VAL A 80 -25.64 -18.39 7.85
N ASN A 81 -26.33 -19.51 7.80
CA ASN A 81 -26.38 -20.42 6.64
C ASN A 81 -27.71 -20.35 5.90
N VAL A 82 -28.62 -19.50 6.32
CA VAL A 82 -29.92 -19.33 5.65
C VAL A 82 -29.71 -18.56 4.34
N ARG A 83 -30.32 -19.03 3.25
CA ARG A 83 -30.35 -18.28 1.99
C ARG A 83 -31.06 -16.96 2.21
N SER A 84 -30.38 -15.86 1.91
CA SER A 84 -30.91 -14.54 2.09
C SER A 84 -31.45 -13.91 0.80
N SER A 85 -31.99 -12.70 0.91
CA SER A 85 -32.31 -11.88 -0.24
C SER A 85 -31.04 -11.48 -1.00
N ARG A 86 -31.18 -11.10 -2.29
CA ARG A 86 -30.05 -10.67 -3.14
C ARG A 86 -29.25 -9.47 -2.56
N TRP A 87 -29.88 -8.73 -1.66
CA TRP A 87 -29.30 -7.52 -1.06
C TRP A 87 -28.73 -7.72 0.34
N ASP A 88 -28.83 -8.95 0.87
CA ASP A 88 -28.22 -9.29 2.15
C ASP A 88 -26.82 -9.88 1.95
N PRO A 89 -25.74 -9.18 2.36
CA PRO A 89 -24.38 -9.65 2.18
C PRO A 89 -23.92 -10.63 3.27
N TYR A 90 -24.68 -10.79 4.34
CA TYR A 90 -24.26 -11.53 5.53
C TYR A 90 -24.65 -13.01 5.51
N ASN A 91 -25.67 -13.34 4.74
CA ASN A 91 -26.10 -14.73 4.54
C ASN A 91 -25.73 -15.22 3.14
N GLN A 92 -26.01 -16.50 2.84
CA GLN A 92 -25.71 -17.09 1.53
C GLN A 92 -26.39 -16.30 0.40
N ASN A 93 -25.61 -15.69 -0.44
CA ASN A 93 -26.10 -14.79 -1.48
C ASN A 93 -25.51 -15.13 -2.86
N ILE A 94 -26.37 -15.28 -3.82
CA ILE A 94 -25.99 -15.59 -5.21
C ILE A 94 -25.09 -14.51 -5.85
N LEU A 95 -25.20 -13.25 -5.42
CA LEU A 95 -24.39 -12.14 -5.92
C LEU A 95 -23.07 -11.96 -5.16
N LYS A 96 -22.81 -12.80 -4.14
CA LYS A 96 -21.57 -12.78 -3.37
C LYS A 96 -20.68 -14.01 -3.61
N GLY A 97 -20.98 -14.78 -4.65
CA GLY A 97 -20.24 -15.97 -5.01
C GLY A 97 -20.52 -17.18 -4.11
N ASP A 98 -21.56 -17.13 -3.26
CA ASP A 98 -21.89 -18.24 -2.37
C ASP A 98 -22.69 -19.34 -3.07
N LEU A 99 -23.40 -19.00 -4.12
CA LEU A 99 -24.21 -19.92 -4.91
C LEU A 99 -23.91 -19.72 -6.39
N PRO A 100 -23.90 -20.78 -7.23
CA PRO A 100 -23.69 -20.62 -8.66
C PRO A 100 -24.84 -19.84 -9.31
N ILE A 101 -24.50 -18.98 -10.27
CA ILE A 101 -25.47 -18.24 -11.08
C ILE A 101 -25.86 -19.00 -12.34
N LEU A 102 -24.95 -19.87 -12.83
CA LEU A 102 -25.16 -20.66 -14.04
C LEU A 102 -24.50 -22.03 -13.85
N GLY A 103 -25.24 -23.08 -14.22
CA GLY A 103 -24.79 -24.45 -14.00
C GLY A 103 -24.56 -24.73 -12.50
N ASN A 104 -23.49 -25.48 -12.18
CA ASN A 104 -23.15 -25.88 -10.81
C ASN A 104 -21.80 -25.27 -10.36
N ASP A 105 -21.10 -24.52 -11.19
CA ASP A 105 -19.71 -24.15 -11.00
C ASP A 105 -19.33 -22.74 -11.47
N ILE A 106 -20.29 -21.96 -11.96
CA ILE A 106 -20.07 -20.56 -12.37
C ILE A 106 -20.70 -19.63 -11.35
N PHE A 107 -19.88 -18.74 -10.81
CA PHE A 107 -20.21 -17.85 -9.70
C PHE A 107 -20.01 -16.38 -10.09
N LEU A 108 -20.81 -15.50 -9.48
CA LEU A 108 -20.67 -14.06 -9.61
C LEU A 108 -20.51 -13.44 -8.20
N ASN A 109 -19.44 -12.65 -8.03
CA ASN A 109 -19.28 -11.84 -6.83
C ASN A 109 -19.34 -10.35 -7.22
N LEU A 110 -20.38 -9.67 -6.76
CA LEU A 110 -20.50 -8.22 -6.88
C LEU A 110 -20.13 -7.57 -5.56
N SER A 111 -19.29 -6.55 -5.61
CA SER A 111 -18.97 -5.75 -4.44
C SER A 111 -18.98 -4.26 -4.77
N ALA A 112 -19.37 -3.48 -3.77
CA ALA A 112 -19.30 -2.03 -3.82
C ALA A 112 -18.54 -1.55 -2.58
N SER A 113 -17.64 -0.57 -2.74
CA SER A 113 -16.99 0.05 -1.60
C SER A 113 -16.93 1.56 -1.75
N ILE A 114 -17.04 2.24 -0.61
CA ILE A 114 -16.86 3.68 -0.49
C ILE A 114 -15.69 3.88 0.45
N ASP A 115 -14.70 4.63 -0.01
CA ASP A 115 -13.53 5.03 0.79
C ASP A 115 -13.49 6.55 0.88
N THR A 116 -13.60 7.09 2.08
CA THR A 116 -13.61 8.51 2.37
C THR A 116 -12.46 8.88 3.27
N LEU A 117 -11.55 9.68 2.75
CA LEU A 117 -10.42 10.26 3.48
C LEU A 117 -10.65 11.74 3.72
N VAL A 118 -10.48 12.17 4.97
CA VAL A 118 -10.34 13.58 5.35
C VAL A 118 -9.01 13.74 6.05
N GLU A 119 -8.16 14.60 5.50
CA GLU A 119 -6.78 14.78 5.98
C GLU A 119 -6.44 16.25 6.12
N PHE A 120 -6.01 16.62 7.32
CA PHE A 120 -5.36 17.88 7.61
C PHE A 120 -3.85 17.64 7.74
N ARG A 121 -3.02 18.40 6.99
CA ARG A 121 -1.58 18.18 6.92
C ARG A 121 -0.79 19.47 6.75
N GLN A 122 0.49 19.43 7.10
CA GLN A 122 1.46 20.51 6.91
C GLN A 122 2.62 19.99 6.05
N VAL A 123 2.76 20.54 4.84
CA VAL A 123 3.82 20.19 3.88
C VAL A 123 4.44 21.47 3.34
N PRO A 124 5.58 21.92 3.91
CA PRO A 124 6.24 23.14 3.46
C PRO A 124 7.02 22.91 2.16
N THR A 125 7.16 23.97 1.35
CA THR A 125 8.01 24.00 0.17
C THR A 125 9.33 24.72 0.48
N PRO A 126 10.52 24.13 0.17
CA PRO A 126 11.80 24.79 0.43
C PRO A 126 12.03 26.00 -0.47
N CYS A 127 12.71 27.02 0.02
CA CYS A 127 12.87 28.27 -0.70
C CYS A 127 14.23 28.45 -1.37
N GLY A 128 15.21 27.71 -1.13
CA GLY A 128 16.57 27.91 -1.67
C GLY A 128 17.33 29.09 -1.07
N VAL A 129 18.63 29.19 -1.37
CA VAL A 129 19.58 30.10 -0.72
C VAL A 129 19.33 31.58 -1.02
N SER A 130 18.97 31.94 -2.26
CA SER A 130 18.72 33.31 -2.68
C SER A 130 17.49 33.95 -2.05
N ALA A 131 16.65 33.13 -1.44
CA ALA A 131 15.44 33.54 -0.74
C ALA A 131 15.63 33.52 0.79
N ALA A 132 16.87 33.65 1.27
CA ALA A 132 17.19 33.62 2.71
C ALA A 132 16.31 34.59 3.49
N ARG A 133 15.36 34.06 4.24
CA ARG A 133 14.47 34.78 5.15
C ARG A 133 14.26 33.90 6.39
N PRO A 134 14.07 34.51 7.56
CA PRO A 134 13.55 33.79 8.70
C PRO A 134 12.23 33.09 8.31
N PHE A 135 12.07 31.82 8.69
CA PHE A 135 10.88 31.03 8.37
C PHE A 135 10.72 30.72 6.86
N CYS A 136 11.75 30.15 6.28
CA CYS A 136 11.78 29.74 4.87
C CYS A 136 10.62 28.80 4.49
N GLU A 137 10.12 27.99 5.41
CA GLU A 137 8.96 27.14 5.20
C GLU A 137 7.65 27.91 4.94
N GLU A 138 7.61 29.21 5.16
CA GLU A 138 6.47 30.07 4.86
C GLU A 138 6.74 31.04 3.68
N PHE A 139 7.79 30.80 2.87
CA PHE A 139 8.16 31.71 1.77
C PHE A 139 7.07 31.81 0.69
N PHE A 140 6.46 30.70 0.31
CA PHE A 140 5.37 30.63 -0.67
C PHE A 140 3.98 30.81 -0.04
N GLY A 141 3.89 30.90 1.27
CA GLY A 141 2.67 30.99 2.07
C GLY A 141 2.80 30.15 3.33
N LYS A 142 1.73 29.48 3.72
CA LYS A 142 1.71 28.61 4.91
C LYS A 142 1.55 27.15 4.52
N PRO A 143 2.23 26.21 5.22
CA PRO A 143 2.27 24.81 4.83
C PRO A 143 0.96 24.03 5.06
N GLU A 144 -0.06 24.65 5.66
CA GLU A 144 -1.30 23.96 5.99
C GLU A 144 -2.12 23.61 4.75
N GLN A 145 -2.56 22.36 4.68
CA GLN A 145 -3.40 21.82 3.63
C GLN A 145 -4.58 21.03 4.21
N LEU A 146 -5.71 21.05 3.52
CA LEU A 146 -6.86 20.18 3.78
C LEU A 146 -7.17 19.39 2.51
N LEU A 147 -7.09 18.06 2.62
CA LEU A 147 -7.47 17.12 1.56
C LEU A 147 -8.74 16.38 1.98
N VAL A 148 -9.72 16.33 1.07
CA VAL A 148 -10.86 15.40 1.14
C VAL A 148 -10.85 14.57 -0.12
N ASN A 149 -10.86 13.25 0.01
CA ASN A 149 -10.81 12.32 -1.12
C ASN A 149 -11.86 11.23 -0.93
N ASN A 150 -12.75 11.07 -1.92
CA ASN A 150 -13.79 10.05 -1.92
C ASN A 150 -13.64 9.15 -3.14
N ASN A 151 -13.57 7.85 -2.90
CA ASN A 151 -13.58 6.82 -3.93
C ASN A 151 -14.85 5.97 -3.79
N VAL A 152 -15.52 5.73 -4.89
CA VAL A 152 -16.62 4.76 -4.99
C VAL A 152 -16.19 3.70 -5.98
N ALA A 153 -15.95 2.48 -5.49
CA ALA A 153 -15.56 1.35 -6.32
C ALA A 153 -16.70 0.36 -6.49
N LEU A 154 -16.89 -0.09 -7.73
CA LEU A 154 -17.83 -1.14 -8.11
C LEU A 154 -17.05 -2.26 -8.77
N SER A 155 -17.14 -3.48 -8.23
CA SER A 155 -16.42 -4.64 -8.73
C SER A 155 -17.38 -5.77 -9.09
N ALA A 156 -17.09 -6.42 -10.22
CA ALA A 156 -17.75 -7.64 -10.66
C ALA A 156 -16.68 -8.70 -10.95
N ASP A 157 -16.85 -9.87 -10.36
CA ASP A 157 -15.94 -11.00 -10.45
C ASP A 157 -16.73 -12.25 -10.85
N LEU A 158 -16.60 -12.65 -12.11
CA LEU A 158 -17.24 -13.82 -12.68
C LEU A 158 -16.20 -14.93 -12.82
N PHE A 159 -16.45 -16.09 -12.22
CA PHE A 159 -15.46 -17.16 -12.21
C PHE A 159 -16.11 -18.54 -12.27
N LYS A 160 -15.32 -19.51 -12.74
CA LYS A 160 -15.65 -20.93 -12.75
C LYS A 160 -14.72 -21.71 -11.85
N GLY A 161 -15.28 -22.68 -11.16
CA GLY A 161 -14.55 -23.62 -10.32
C GLY A 161 -14.88 -23.53 -8.83
N LEU A 162 -14.57 -24.59 -8.10
CA LEU A 162 -14.81 -24.70 -6.66
C LEU A 162 -13.64 -24.05 -5.88
N THR A 163 -13.57 -22.73 -5.89
CA THR A 163 -12.42 -21.94 -5.42
C THR A 163 -12.18 -22.03 -3.90
N ALA A 164 -13.08 -22.67 -3.15
CA ALA A 164 -12.83 -22.97 -1.75
C ALA A 164 -11.69 -24.00 -1.56
N PHE A 165 -11.40 -24.83 -2.58
CA PHE A 165 -10.45 -25.93 -2.51
C PHE A 165 -9.34 -25.86 -3.55
N LYS A 166 -9.59 -25.23 -4.70
CA LYS A 166 -8.66 -25.21 -5.82
C LYS A 166 -8.69 -23.87 -6.56
N PRO A 167 -7.67 -23.54 -7.37
CA PRO A 167 -7.66 -22.32 -8.19
C PRO A 167 -8.83 -22.25 -9.17
N PHE A 168 -9.13 -21.04 -9.61
CA PHE A 168 -10.13 -20.79 -10.67
C PHE A 168 -9.81 -21.58 -11.93
N ASP A 169 -10.80 -22.18 -12.56
CA ASP A 169 -10.63 -22.72 -13.90
C ASP A 169 -10.51 -21.57 -14.92
N TRP A 170 -11.38 -20.58 -14.80
CA TRP A 170 -11.23 -19.26 -15.43
C TRP A 170 -11.92 -18.18 -14.59
N ARG A 171 -11.51 -16.93 -14.80
CA ARG A 171 -12.01 -15.77 -14.06
C ARG A 171 -12.00 -14.53 -14.94
N PHE A 172 -13.06 -13.71 -14.87
CA PHE A 172 -13.13 -12.36 -15.41
C PHE A 172 -13.42 -11.41 -14.27
N LYS A 173 -12.56 -10.43 -14.07
CA LYS A 173 -12.76 -9.41 -13.04
C LYS A 173 -12.68 -8.03 -13.63
N THR A 174 -13.61 -7.16 -13.22
CA THR A 174 -13.58 -5.73 -13.50
C THR A 174 -13.84 -4.95 -12.23
N THR A 175 -13.09 -3.85 -12.04
CA THR A 175 -13.31 -2.88 -10.96
C THR A 175 -13.24 -1.49 -11.55
N PHE A 176 -14.37 -0.80 -11.47
CA PHE A 176 -14.52 0.61 -11.84
C PHE A 176 -14.47 1.46 -10.59
N ILE A 177 -13.75 2.59 -10.62
CA ILE A 177 -13.66 3.55 -9.51
C ILE A 177 -14.01 4.94 -10.01
N GLY A 178 -14.98 5.58 -9.34
CA GLY A 178 -15.24 7.01 -9.43
C GLY A 178 -14.61 7.72 -8.26
N ASN A 179 -13.92 8.84 -8.51
CA ASN A 179 -13.26 9.67 -7.52
C ASN A 179 -13.80 11.09 -7.56
N VAL A 180 -13.95 11.69 -6.38
CA VAL A 180 -14.12 13.14 -6.22
C VAL A 180 -13.20 13.59 -5.10
N ASN A 181 -12.35 14.59 -5.38
CA ASN A 181 -11.41 15.09 -4.41
C ASN A 181 -11.44 16.62 -4.32
N TYR A 182 -11.12 17.12 -3.13
CA TYR A 182 -10.99 18.54 -2.82
C TYR A 182 -9.68 18.78 -2.09
N LEU A 183 -8.90 19.75 -2.56
CA LEU A 183 -7.68 20.18 -1.90
C LEU A 183 -7.70 21.69 -1.70
N ARG A 184 -7.46 22.12 -0.47
CA ARG A 184 -7.17 23.51 -0.11
C ARG A 184 -5.77 23.60 0.46
N VAL A 185 -4.95 24.40 -0.17
CA VAL A 185 -3.59 24.73 0.29
C VAL A 185 -3.54 26.19 0.74
N ARG A 186 -2.44 26.62 1.36
CA ARG A 186 -2.19 28.01 1.75
C ARG A 186 -0.88 28.54 1.19
N GLU A 187 -0.26 27.78 0.29
CA GLU A 187 0.93 28.18 -0.46
C GLU A 187 0.56 28.44 -1.93
N ASN A 188 1.18 29.46 -2.54
CA ASN A 188 1.05 29.76 -3.95
C ASN A 188 1.85 28.77 -4.80
N ALA A 189 1.48 28.61 -6.07
CA ALA A 189 2.13 27.74 -7.05
C ALA A 189 2.23 26.25 -6.64
N ILE A 190 1.33 25.77 -5.79
CA ILE A 190 1.26 24.37 -5.37
C ILE A 190 0.15 23.62 -6.13
N VAL A 191 -1.04 24.23 -6.26
CA VAL A 191 -2.18 23.64 -6.97
C VAL A 191 -2.18 24.02 -8.45
N ASN A 192 -1.74 25.24 -8.77
CA ASN A 192 -1.67 25.77 -10.12
C ASN A 192 -0.36 26.53 -10.32
N PRO A 193 0.31 26.41 -11.48
CA PRO A 193 1.47 27.24 -11.81
C PRO A 193 1.10 28.73 -11.90
N ASP A 194 -0.09 29.04 -12.41
CA ASP A 194 -0.63 30.41 -12.42
C ASP A 194 -1.30 30.72 -11.08
N VAL A 195 -0.62 31.48 -10.24
CA VAL A 195 -1.08 31.87 -8.89
C VAL A 195 -2.42 32.62 -8.90
N ARG A 196 -2.83 33.21 -10.04
CA ARG A 196 -4.12 33.90 -10.17
C ARG A 196 -5.31 32.95 -10.14
N ARG A 197 -5.09 31.66 -10.41
CA ARG A 197 -6.11 30.60 -10.31
C ARG A 197 -6.43 30.21 -8.88
N GLY A 198 -5.72 30.77 -7.88
CA GLY A 198 -5.97 30.54 -6.47
C GLY A 198 -5.32 29.27 -5.90
N THR A 199 -5.70 28.95 -4.67
CA THR A 199 -5.07 27.95 -3.82
C THR A 199 -6.00 26.77 -3.47
N THR A 200 -7.13 26.65 -4.16
CA THR A 200 -8.10 25.54 -3.98
C THR A 200 -8.32 24.80 -5.29
N ARG A 201 -8.63 23.53 -5.18
CA ARG A 201 -8.96 22.67 -6.31
C ARG A 201 -10.04 21.68 -5.92
N THR A 202 -11.05 21.53 -6.78
CA THR A 202 -11.98 20.38 -6.78
C THR A 202 -11.80 19.65 -8.09
N ASP A 203 -11.63 18.34 -8.05
CA ASP A 203 -11.45 17.53 -9.23
C ASP A 203 -12.20 16.20 -9.11
N GLY A 204 -12.41 15.52 -10.23
CA GLY A 204 -13.06 14.23 -10.31
C GLY A 204 -12.46 13.37 -11.40
N ALA A 205 -12.31 12.09 -11.11
CA ALA A 205 -11.77 11.10 -12.03
C ALA A 205 -12.65 9.84 -12.06
N ALA A 206 -12.61 9.15 -13.18
CA ALA A 206 -13.24 7.84 -13.34
C ALA A 206 -12.25 6.90 -14.02
N ALA A 207 -12.07 5.71 -13.47
CA ALA A 207 -11.04 4.79 -13.92
C ALA A 207 -11.47 3.33 -13.83
N VAL A 208 -10.90 2.52 -14.72
CA VAL A 208 -10.90 1.07 -14.60
C VAL A 208 -9.58 0.67 -13.93
N GLN A 209 -9.65 0.18 -12.69
CA GLN A 209 -8.48 -0.25 -11.92
C GLN A 209 -8.17 -1.73 -12.10
N GLU A 210 -9.17 -2.53 -12.42
CA GLU A 210 -9.01 -3.93 -12.77
C GLU A 210 -9.91 -4.25 -13.98
N LEU A 211 -9.33 -4.92 -14.95
CA LEU A 211 -10.06 -5.50 -16.10
C LEU A 211 -9.19 -6.61 -16.67
N PHE A 212 -9.37 -7.84 -16.21
CA PHE A 212 -8.54 -8.95 -16.62
C PHE A 212 -9.31 -10.25 -16.78
N ALA A 213 -8.74 -11.11 -17.60
CA ALA A 213 -9.09 -12.51 -17.71
C ALA A 213 -7.95 -13.37 -17.14
N GLU A 214 -8.31 -14.43 -16.45
CA GLU A 214 -7.42 -15.45 -15.95
C GLU A 214 -7.89 -16.83 -16.43
N TYR A 215 -6.94 -17.67 -16.80
CA TYR A 215 -7.20 -19.03 -17.27
C TYR A 215 -6.18 -20.00 -16.67
N LYS A 216 -6.65 -21.06 -16.05
CA LYS A 216 -5.81 -22.15 -15.57
C LYS A 216 -5.43 -23.03 -16.75
N ILE A 217 -4.12 -23.11 -17.03
CA ILE A 217 -3.57 -23.87 -18.15
C ILE A 217 -3.55 -25.34 -17.81
N ALA A 218 -3.12 -25.68 -16.57
CA ALA A 218 -2.98 -27.06 -16.13
C ALA A 218 -3.05 -27.19 -14.60
N ASP A 219 -3.58 -28.30 -14.13
CA ASP A 219 -3.33 -28.83 -12.80
C ASP A 219 -2.03 -29.65 -12.85
N LEU A 220 -1.06 -29.34 -11.99
CA LEU A 220 0.29 -29.94 -12.03
C LEU A 220 0.39 -31.13 -11.06
N SER A 221 -0.46 -31.21 -10.05
CA SER A 221 -0.51 -32.31 -9.10
C SER A 221 -1.90 -32.48 -8.48
N PRO A 222 -2.20 -33.64 -7.84
CA PRO A 222 -3.41 -33.83 -7.06
C PRO A 222 -3.51 -32.93 -5.83
N ASN A 223 -2.40 -32.31 -5.41
CA ASN A 223 -2.32 -31.41 -4.25
C ASN A 223 -2.63 -29.96 -4.61
N PHE A 224 -3.37 -29.73 -5.69
CA PHE A 224 -3.80 -28.41 -6.19
C PHE A 224 -2.66 -27.50 -6.68
N ASP A 225 -1.52 -28.10 -7.06
CA ASP A 225 -0.49 -27.37 -7.80
C ASP A 225 -1.00 -27.07 -9.21
N PHE A 226 -0.73 -25.85 -9.69
CA PHE A 226 -1.33 -25.37 -10.93
C PHE A 226 -0.41 -24.43 -11.70
N LEU A 227 -0.77 -24.21 -12.96
CA LEU A 227 -0.21 -23.19 -13.85
C LEU A 227 -1.35 -22.36 -14.42
N SER A 228 -1.28 -21.02 -14.25
CA SER A 228 -2.28 -20.08 -14.76
C SER A 228 -1.64 -18.91 -15.50
N ILE A 229 -2.41 -18.35 -16.44
CA ILE A 229 -2.11 -17.11 -17.14
C ILE A 229 -3.19 -16.08 -16.85
N ARG A 230 -2.78 -14.82 -16.64
CA ARG A 230 -3.68 -13.68 -16.47
C ARG A 230 -3.26 -12.55 -17.39
N ALA A 231 -4.22 -11.94 -18.08
CA ALA A 231 -3.98 -10.84 -19.00
C ALA A 231 -5.01 -9.72 -18.80
N GLY A 232 -4.56 -8.48 -18.87
CA GLY A 232 -5.39 -7.29 -18.68
C GLY A 232 -4.84 -6.34 -17.62
N ILE A 233 -5.68 -5.38 -17.18
CA ILE A 233 -5.34 -4.45 -16.10
C ILE A 233 -5.53 -5.20 -14.78
N GLN A 234 -4.44 -5.42 -14.06
CA GLN A 234 -4.41 -6.27 -12.87
C GLN A 234 -3.52 -5.69 -11.78
N PRO A 235 -3.90 -5.83 -10.49
CA PRO A 235 -3.04 -5.47 -9.38
C PRO A 235 -1.88 -6.45 -9.28
N PHE A 236 -0.72 -5.91 -8.95
CA PHE A 236 0.48 -6.69 -8.71
C PHE A 236 1.32 -6.05 -7.59
N ASN A 237 1.86 -6.90 -6.72
CA ASN A 237 2.86 -6.53 -5.74
C ASN A 237 4.08 -7.44 -5.93
N SER A 238 5.25 -6.85 -6.10
CA SER A 238 6.46 -7.59 -6.44
C SER A 238 7.20 -8.20 -5.26
N ASP A 239 6.87 -7.79 -4.04
CA ASP A 239 7.47 -8.27 -2.80
C ASP A 239 6.48 -8.22 -1.63
N PHE A 240 6.87 -8.71 -0.44
CA PHE A 240 5.97 -8.83 0.70
C PHE A 240 5.47 -7.50 1.26
N ARG A 241 6.24 -6.42 1.08
CA ARG A 241 5.96 -5.12 1.71
C ARG A 241 5.72 -3.97 0.74
N GLY A 242 5.90 -4.18 -0.56
CA GLY A 242 5.68 -3.16 -1.58
C GLY A 242 6.83 -2.18 -1.76
N PHE A 243 8.08 -2.63 -1.60
CA PHE A 243 9.25 -1.75 -1.68
C PHE A 243 9.62 -1.35 -3.11
N ILE A 244 9.32 -2.17 -4.13
CA ILE A 244 9.80 -1.93 -5.50
C ILE A 244 8.68 -1.61 -6.47
N PHE A 245 7.68 -2.51 -6.58
CA PHE A 245 6.62 -2.34 -7.55
C PHE A 245 5.29 -2.87 -7.02
N THR A 246 4.38 -1.95 -6.71
CA THR A 246 3.02 -2.24 -6.23
C THR A 246 2.05 -1.33 -6.93
N ASP A 247 1.31 -1.87 -7.92
CA ASP A 247 0.39 -1.07 -8.72
C ASP A 247 -0.60 -1.94 -9.51
N SER A 248 -1.66 -1.33 -10.05
CA SER A 248 -2.55 -1.94 -11.04
C SER A 248 -2.20 -1.46 -12.44
N ASN A 249 -1.74 -2.36 -13.30
CA ASN A 249 -1.30 -2.02 -14.65
C ASN A 249 -1.73 -3.04 -15.69
N LEU A 250 -1.70 -2.60 -16.96
CA LEU A 250 -1.93 -3.47 -18.10
C LEU A 250 -0.77 -4.46 -18.28
N GLY A 251 -1.05 -5.75 -18.27
CA GLY A 251 0.01 -6.72 -18.42
C GLY A 251 -0.46 -8.15 -18.63
N VAL A 252 0.53 -9.02 -18.80
CA VAL A 252 0.35 -10.47 -18.87
C VAL A 252 1.21 -11.10 -17.79
N ARG A 253 0.65 -12.06 -17.07
CA ARG A 253 1.31 -12.77 -15.98
C ARG A 253 1.10 -14.27 -16.12
N LEU A 254 2.19 -15.03 -16.13
CA LEU A 254 2.23 -16.48 -15.99
C LEU A 254 2.65 -16.80 -14.56
N PHE A 255 1.88 -17.61 -13.85
CA PHE A 255 2.15 -17.90 -12.44
C PHE A 255 1.60 -19.27 -12.05
N GLY A 256 2.14 -19.79 -10.99
CA GLY A 256 1.71 -21.08 -10.47
C GLY A 256 2.44 -21.46 -9.21
N ASN A 257 2.08 -22.64 -8.71
CA ASN A 257 2.74 -23.29 -7.59
C ASN A 257 3.05 -24.73 -7.94
N PHE A 258 3.97 -25.32 -7.19
CA PHE A 258 4.37 -26.72 -7.28
C PHE A 258 4.91 -27.22 -5.93
N GLU A 259 5.16 -28.53 -5.83
CA GLU A 259 5.59 -29.19 -4.59
C GLU A 259 4.61 -28.99 -3.42
N SER A 260 3.32 -29.21 -3.68
CA SER A 260 2.25 -29.02 -2.70
C SER A 260 2.23 -27.58 -2.14
N ASN A 261 2.26 -26.61 -3.05
CA ASN A 261 2.26 -25.17 -2.77
C ASN A 261 3.50 -24.63 -2.01
N ARG A 262 4.56 -25.41 -1.85
CA ARG A 262 5.80 -24.95 -1.19
C ARG A 262 6.63 -24.02 -2.07
N SER A 263 6.52 -24.17 -3.37
CA SER A 263 7.23 -23.37 -4.36
C SER A 263 6.23 -22.62 -5.22
N GLN A 264 6.45 -21.31 -5.40
CA GLN A 264 5.59 -20.45 -6.22
C GLN A 264 6.46 -19.61 -7.14
N PHE A 265 5.95 -19.28 -8.32
CA PHE A 265 6.63 -18.38 -9.24
C PHE A 265 5.67 -17.42 -9.92
N ASN A 266 6.22 -16.29 -10.37
CA ASN A 266 5.58 -15.35 -11.26
C ASN A 266 6.55 -14.92 -12.34
N LEU A 267 6.06 -14.88 -13.57
CA LEU A 267 6.71 -14.21 -14.69
C LEU A 267 5.68 -13.22 -15.26
N ALA A 268 5.95 -11.92 -15.13
CA ALA A 268 4.99 -10.90 -15.50
C ALA A 268 5.63 -9.80 -16.35
N TYR A 269 4.90 -9.35 -17.36
CA TYR A 269 5.23 -8.18 -18.16
C TYR A 269 4.10 -7.16 -18.04
N PHE A 270 4.44 -5.93 -17.68
CA PHE A 270 3.50 -4.82 -17.56
C PHE A 270 3.92 -3.67 -18.48
N ASP A 271 2.93 -3.08 -19.13
CA ASP A 271 3.01 -1.80 -19.80
C ASP A 271 2.26 -0.78 -18.92
N ARG A 272 3.01 0.10 -18.26
CA ARG A 272 2.43 1.01 -17.26
C ARG A 272 1.43 1.98 -17.87
N LEU A 273 0.33 2.17 -17.15
CA LEU A 273 -0.65 3.22 -17.44
C LEU A 273 -0.27 4.50 -16.71
N GLU A 274 -0.54 5.65 -17.34
CA GLU A 274 -0.46 6.93 -16.64
C GLU A 274 -1.47 6.97 -15.50
N LYS A 275 -1.12 7.73 -14.48
CA LYS A 275 -2.01 8.00 -13.35
C LYS A 275 -2.67 9.36 -13.51
N ASP A 276 -3.84 9.49 -12.95
CA ASP A 276 -4.45 10.79 -12.73
C ASP A 276 -3.77 11.48 -11.55
N THR A 277 -3.26 12.67 -11.75
CA THR A 277 -2.44 13.41 -10.78
C THR A 277 -3.12 13.61 -9.42
N ASN A 278 -4.45 13.80 -9.43
CA ASN A 278 -5.19 14.24 -8.27
C ASN A 278 -5.87 13.10 -7.50
N SER A 279 -6.06 11.95 -8.14
CA SER A 279 -6.66 10.76 -7.54
C SER A 279 -5.72 9.55 -7.46
N GLY A 280 -4.63 9.54 -8.23
CA GLY A 280 -3.74 8.38 -8.36
C GLY A 280 -4.34 7.20 -9.15
N LEU A 281 -5.52 7.37 -9.74
CA LEU A 281 -6.21 6.33 -10.51
C LEU A 281 -5.62 6.17 -11.91
N ASN A 282 -5.81 4.99 -12.50
CA ASN A 282 -5.35 4.71 -13.86
C ASN A 282 -6.03 5.61 -14.90
N ARG A 283 -5.25 6.17 -15.81
CA ARG A 283 -5.74 6.74 -17.06
C ARG A 283 -5.76 5.68 -18.15
N PHE A 284 -6.91 5.08 -18.39
CA PHE A 284 -7.07 3.93 -19.27
C PHE A 284 -6.53 4.15 -20.70
N LYS A 285 -6.60 5.36 -21.21
CA LYS A 285 -6.21 5.69 -22.60
C LYS A 285 -4.75 6.10 -22.75
N THR A 286 -4.01 6.31 -21.67
CA THR A 286 -2.68 6.90 -21.73
C THR A 286 -1.66 6.00 -21.07
N ARG A 287 -0.58 5.69 -21.78
CA ARG A 287 0.53 4.88 -21.28
C ARG A 287 1.61 5.75 -20.66
N ALA A 288 2.26 5.26 -19.63
CA ALA A 288 3.25 6.00 -18.86
C ALA A 288 4.58 6.15 -19.61
N GLY A 289 4.63 7.08 -20.56
CA GLY A 289 5.88 7.43 -21.26
C GLY A 289 6.60 6.28 -21.94
N GLY A 290 5.90 5.17 -22.23
CA GLY A 290 6.52 3.94 -22.74
C GLY A 290 7.30 3.19 -21.65
N GLN A 291 6.88 3.26 -20.41
CA GLN A 291 7.49 2.51 -19.31
C GLN A 291 6.96 1.08 -19.29
N SER A 292 7.88 0.11 -19.38
CA SER A 292 7.60 -1.32 -19.26
C SER A 292 8.32 -1.92 -18.06
N VAL A 293 7.66 -2.87 -17.41
CA VAL A 293 8.19 -3.60 -16.25
C VAL A 293 8.11 -5.10 -16.51
N LEU A 294 9.25 -5.79 -16.43
CA LEU A 294 9.33 -7.25 -16.46
C LEU A 294 9.71 -7.73 -15.07
N VAL A 295 8.97 -8.70 -14.54
CA VAL A 295 9.18 -9.25 -13.20
C VAL A 295 9.28 -10.77 -13.29
N ALA A 296 10.31 -11.34 -12.67
CA ALA A 296 10.44 -12.77 -12.43
C ALA A 296 10.69 -12.99 -10.93
N ASN A 297 9.74 -13.67 -10.26
CA ASN A 297 9.81 -13.97 -8.83
C ASN A 297 9.73 -15.46 -8.61
N TYR A 298 10.50 -15.95 -7.65
CA TYR A 298 10.38 -17.29 -7.11
C TYR A 298 10.31 -17.25 -5.59
N TYR A 299 9.33 -17.96 -5.02
CA TYR A 299 9.09 -18.05 -3.60
C TYR A 299 9.27 -19.47 -3.11
N ARG A 300 9.89 -19.64 -1.94
CA ARG A 300 10.02 -20.92 -1.26
C ARG A 300 9.48 -20.79 0.16
N GLN A 301 8.43 -21.54 0.46
CA GLN A 301 7.87 -21.64 1.81
C GLN A 301 8.69 -22.61 2.67
N ASP A 302 8.66 -22.39 3.98
CA ASP A 302 9.36 -23.22 4.97
C ASP A 302 10.86 -23.36 4.69
N PHE A 303 11.49 -22.30 4.24
CA PHE A 303 12.92 -22.25 3.91
C PHE A 303 13.56 -20.95 4.43
N PRO A 304 14.78 -20.98 5.03
CA PRO A 304 15.55 -22.17 5.43
C PRO A 304 15.01 -22.90 6.67
N VAL A 305 14.02 -22.27 7.35
CA VAL A 305 13.37 -22.83 8.55
C VAL A 305 11.86 -22.81 8.37
N LEU A 306 11.16 -23.71 9.09
CA LEU A 306 9.71 -23.79 9.09
C LEU A 306 9.07 -22.46 9.51
N GLY A 307 8.07 -22.00 8.77
CA GLY A 307 7.35 -20.75 9.01
C GLY A 307 7.95 -19.52 8.34
N LEU A 308 9.10 -19.62 7.67
CA LEU A 308 9.71 -18.55 6.89
C LEU A 308 9.50 -18.80 5.38
N THR A 309 9.09 -17.77 4.66
CA THR A 309 9.00 -17.78 3.19
C THR A 309 10.03 -16.84 2.62
N GLU A 310 10.92 -17.37 1.78
CA GLU A 310 11.94 -16.61 1.07
C GLU A 310 11.52 -16.38 -0.37
N GLN A 311 11.92 -15.22 -0.90
CA GLN A 311 11.69 -14.83 -2.28
C GLN A 311 13.01 -14.34 -2.90
N VAL A 312 13.31 -14.81 -4.10
CA VAL A 312 14.29 -14.18 -4.98
C VAL A 312 13.59 -13.58 -6.18
N SER A 313 14.05 -12.41 -6.64
CA SER A 313 13.40 -11.71 -7.74
C SER A 313 14.40 -11.02 -8.65
N VAL A 314 14.02 -10.94 -9.92
CA VAL A 314 14.66 -10.07 -10.92
C VAL A 314 13.57 -9.21 -11.54
N GLN A 315 13.74 -7.89 -11.47
CA GLN A 315 12.78 -6.95 -12.03
C GLN A 315 13.52 -5.97 -12.95
N ARG A 316 13.02 -5.79 -14.16
CA ARG A 316 13.58 -4.84 -15.13
C ARG A 316 12.55 -3.78 -15.44
N VAL A 317 12.92 -2.52 -15.28
CA VAL A 317 12.17 -1.37 -15.77
C VAL A 317 12.90 -0.76 -16.96
N ALA A 318 12.14 -0.35 -17.97
CA ALA A 318 12.65 0.43 -19.08
C ALA A 318 11.68 1.55 -19.39
N GLU A 319 12.17 2.76 -19.43
CA GLU A 319 11.41 3.97 -19.68
C GLU A 319 12.00 4.75 -20.85
N SER A 320 11.15 5.09 -21.81
CA SER A 320 11.53 5.85 -23.00
C SER A 320 11.51 7.35 -22.74
N LYS A 321 12.18 8.11 -23.62
CA LYS A 321 12.16 9.57 -23.61
C LYS A 321 10.75 10.08 -23.76
N SER A 322 10.28 10.88 -22.83
CA SER A 322 8.93 11.46 -22.86
C SER A 322 8.92 12.93 -22.45
N PHE A 323 7.82 13.60 -22.77
CA PHE A 323 7.50 14.92 -22.28
C PHE A 323 6.05 14.89 -21.80
N HIS A 324 5.83 15.24 -20.53
CA HIS A 324 4.52 15.11 -19.90
C HIS A 324 4.29 16.24 -18.89
N PHE A 325 3.13 16.88 -19.00
CA PHE A 325 2.60 17.74 -17.96
C PHE A 325 1.50 16.98 -17.21
N ASP A 326 1.45 17.19 -15.92
CA ASP A 326 0.40 16.66 -15.08
C ASP A 326 -0.97 17.35 -15.29
N ASN A 327 -2.02 16.90 -14.60
CA ASN A 327 -3.37 17.49 -14.75
C ASN A 327 -3.46 18.93 -14.23
N ASN A 328 -2.48 19.37 -13.45
CA ASN A 328 -2.43 20.70 -12.86
C ASN A 328 -1.48 21.64 -13.64
N ASP A 329 -1.06 21.25 -14.86
CA ASP A 329 -0.16 21.98 -15.75
C ASP A 329 1.29 22.09 -15.24
N PHE A 330 1.73 21.26 -14.27
CA PHE A 330 3.13 21.18 -13.89
C PHE A 330 3.89 20.17 -14.76
N LEU A 331 5.14 20.50 -15.10
CA LEU A 331 6.03 19.59 -15.81
C LEU A 331 6.38 18.38 -14.93
N ALA A 332 5.97 17.18 -15.34
CA ALA A 332 6.25 15.94 -14.64
C ALA A 332 7.41 15.14 -15.27
N ARG A 333 7.57 15.21 -16.58
CA ARG A 333 8.69 14.60 -17.33
C ARG A 333 9.14 15.51 -18.46
N PRO A 334 10.45 15.76 -18.63
CA PRO A 334 11.52 15.42 -17.67
C PRO A 334 11.32 16.14 -16.32
N ASP A 335 11.96 15.62 -15.26
CA ASP A 335 11.87 16.23 -13.93
C ASP A 335 12.32 17.69 -13.97
N PRO A 336 11.56 18.64 -13.37
CA PRO A 336 11.89 20.07 -13.37
C PRO A 336 13.00 20.39 -12.35
N VAL A 337 14.13 19.71 -12.47
CA VAL A 337 15.32 19.88 -11.65
C VAL A 337 16.57 19.69 -12.50
N GLY A 338 17.53 20.59 -12.38
CA GLY A 338 18.77 20.54 -13.16
C GLY A 338 18.55 20.81 -14.65
N ASP A 339 19.00 19.91 -15.51
CA ASP A 339 18.90 20.01 -16.98
C ASP A 339 17.62 19.29 -17.49
N PHE A 340 16.65 20.02 -18.02
CA PHE A 340 15.33 19.55 -18.45
C PHE A 340 15.34 18.77 -19.78
N ASN A 341 16.39 18.02 -20.08
CA ASN A 341 16.46 17.22 -21.27
C ASN A 341 15.70 15.90 -21.13
N ARG A 342 14.93 15.53 -22.17
CA ARG A 342 14.25 14.23 -22.22
C ARG A 342 15.26 13.11 -22.23
N HIS A 343 15.10 12.16 -21.36
CA HIS A 343 16.02 11.03 -21.22
C HIS A 343 15.27 9.69 -21.11
N SER A 344 16.00 8.60 -21.28
CA SER A 344 15.53 7.23 -21.11
C SER A 344 16.30 6.57 -19.99
N SER A 345 15.60 5.85 -19.15
CA SER A 345 16.17 5.11 -18.02
C SER A 345 15.89 3.61 -18.15
N LYS A 346 16.90 2.79 -17.85
CA LYS A 346 16.77 1.33 -17.79
C LYS A 346 17.44 0.85 -16.53
N ALA A 347 16.73 0.11 -15.69
CA ALA A 347 17.27 -0.45 -14.46
C ALA A 347 16.83 -1.90 -14.27
N ILE A 348 17.71 -2.70 -13.67
CA ILE A 348 17.46 -4.08 -13.27
C ILE A 348 17.69 -4.17 -11.77
N TYR A 349 16.68 -4.67 -11.06
CA TYR A 349 16.66 -4.89 -9.62
C TYR A 349 16.84 -6.39 -9.36
N PHE A 350 17.80 -6.75 -8.52
CA PHE A 350 17.99 -8.09 -7.99
C PHE A 350 17.56 -8.07 -6.54
N GLY A 351 16.54 -8.84 -6.20
CA GLY A 351 15.90 -8.82 -4.90
C GLY A 351 16.03 -10.15 -4.16
N TRP A 352 16.24 -10.05 -2.85
CA TRP A 352 16.11 -11.14 -1.91
C TRP A 352 15.27 -10.63 -0.74
N THR A 353 14.11 -11.24 -0.52
CA THR A 353 13.17 -10.83 0.51
C THR A 353 12.63 -12.04 1.24
N GLY A 354 12.29 -11.88 2.50
CA GLY A 354 11.70 -12.93 3.31
C GLY A 354 10.67 -12.38 4.29
N SER A 355 9.67 -13.19 4.55
CA SER A 355 8.62 -12.89 5.54
C SER A 355 8.18 -14.18 6.21
N GLY A 356 8.05 -14.14 7.53
CA GLY A 356 7.54 -15.30 8.25
C GLY A 356 7.63 -15.17 9.76
N LYS A 357 7.34 -16.30 10.40
CA LYS A 357 7.27 -16.39 11.85
C LYS A 357 8.05 -17.60 12.33
N ILE A 358 8.95 -17.38 13.27
CA ILE A 358 9.71 -18.40 13.96
C ILE A 358 9.31 -18.34 15.43
N ASP A 359 8.51 -19.31 15.88
CA ASP A 359 7.84 -19.31 17.19
C ASP A 359 7.00 -18.03 17.38
N ARG A 360 7.41 -17.12 18.27
CA ARG A 360 6.73 -15.84 18.53
C ARG A 360 7.37 -14.65 17.86
N VAL A 361 8.50 -14.85 17.19
CA VAL A 361 9.24 -13.79 16.52
C VAL A 361 8.82 -13.75 15.05
N ASN A 362 8.28 -12.62 14.61
CA ASN A 362 8.08 -12.36 13.20
C ASN A 362 9.34 -11.70 12.64
N VAL A 363 9.79 -12.19 11.50
CA VAL A 363 10.98 -11.72 10.80
C VAL A 363 10.59 -11.33 9.39
N GLU A 364 10.93 -10.12 9.02
CA GLU A 364 10.75 -9.64 7.65
C GLU A 364 12.02 -8.93 7.21
N HIS A 365 12.50 -9.27 6.03
CA HIS A 365 13.67 -8.63 5.46
C HIS A 365 13.50 -8.38 3.96
N ALA A 366 14.23 -7.40 3.46
CA ALA A 366 14.35 -7.13 2.04
C ALA A 366 15.75 -6.58 1.75
N PHE A 367 16.35 -7.07 0.68
CA PHE A 367 17.57 -6.54 0.11
C PHE A 367 17.41 -6.43 -1.40
N TYR A 368 17.76 -5.27 -1.96
CA TYR A 368 17.76 -5.05 -3.40
C TYR A 368 19.06 -4.40 -3.85
N PHE A 369 19.61 -4.93 -4.93
CA PHE A 369 20.69 -4.31 -5.68
C PHE A 369 20.17 -3.88 -7.05
N VAL A 370 20.53 -2.68 -7.48
CA VAL A 370 20.07 -2.10 -8.74
C VAL A 370 21.28 -1.78 -9.63
N LYS A 371 21.18 -2.21 -10.89
CA LYS A 371 22.13 -1.85 -11.94
C LYS A 371 21.37 -1.33 -13.16
N GLY A 372 21.89 -0.28 -13.80
CA GLY A 372 21.21 0.28 -14.95
C GLY A 372 21.99 1.39 -15.63
N HIS A 373 21.29 2.12 -16.48
CA HIS A 373 21.82 3.26 -17.22
C HIS A 373 20.71 4.29 -17.47
N ASP A 374 21.05 5.56 -17.28
CA ASP A 374 20.23 6.72 -17.61
C ASP A 374 20.95 7.51 -18.70
N SER A 375 20.27 7.74 -19.79
CA SER A 375 20.87 8.40 -20.98
C SER A 375 21.16 9.88 -20.77
N HIS A 376 20.56 10.51 -19.75
CA HIS A 376 20.82 11.90 -19.38
C HIS A 376 20.15 12.22 -18.04
N ASN A 377 20.86 12.04 -16.94
CA ASN A 377 20.30 12.42 -15.63
C ASN A 377 20.25 13.94 -15.48
N PRO A 378 19.10 14.52 -15.11
CA PRO A 378 18.93 15.99 -15.06
C PRO A 378 19.82 16.66 -14.01
N ILE A 379 20.17 15.99 -12.92
CA ILE A 379 21.04 16.55 -11.86
C ILE A 379 22.51 16.45 -12.26
N ALA A 380 22.92 15.34 -12.85
CA ALA A 380 24.29 15.15 -13.34
C ALA A 380 24.57 15.97 -14.61
N GLY A 381 23.53 16.30 -15.40
CA GLY A 381 23.66 16.94 -16.72
C GLY A 381 24.35 16.06 -17.77
N ARG A 382 24.29 14.73 -17.63
CA ARG A 382 24.96 13.75 -18.48
C ARG A 382 24.37 12.36 -18.37
N ASP A 383 24.86 11.43 -19.19
CA ASP A 383 24.63 10.00 -19.04
C ASP A 383 25.29 9.46 -17.78
N VAL A 384 24.61 8.53 -17.10
CA VAL A 384 25.11 7.91 -15.87
C VAL A 384 24.79 6.41 -15.83
N ASP A 385 25.72 5.64 -15.27
CA ASP A 385 25.49 4.25 -14.89
C ASP A 385 24.88 4.19 -13.49
N ILE A 386 23.85 3.37 -13.33
CA ILE A 386 23.14 3.20 -12.06
C ILE A 386 23.75 2.04 -11.28
N ARG A 387 24.08 2.27 -9.99
CA ARG A 387 24.56 1.25 -9.06
C ARG A 387 24.09 1.60 -7.64
N ALA A 388 22.92 1.12 -7.26
CA ALA A 388 22.28 1.49 -6.01
C ALA A 388 21.80 0.25 -5.25
N TYR A 389 21.54 0.39 -3.96
CA TYR A 389 21.04 -0.71 -3.12
C TYR A 389 20.16 -0.22 -1.98
N MET A 390 19.32 -1.12 -1.50
CA MET A 390 18.40 -0.90 -0.40
C MET A 390 18.36 -2.14 0.48
N ALA A 391 18.16 -1.94 1.79
CA ALA A 391 17.93 -2.98 2.76
C ALA A 391 16.84 -2.60 3.76
N ALA A 392 16.03 -3.55 4.16
CA ALA A 392 15.03 -3.41 5.22
C ALA A 392 15.02 -4.66 6.11
N LEU A 393 14.81 -4.45 7.41
CA LEU A 393 14.65 -5.52 8.39
C LEU A 393 13.61 -5.08 9.42
N GLU A 394 12.63 -5.93 9.70
CA GLU A 394 11.70 -5.76 10.82
C GLU A 394 11.66 -7.03 11.66
N LEU A 395 11.81 -6.87 12.95
CA LEU A 395 11.63 -7.90 13.95
C LEU A 395 10.49 -7.50 14.87
N SER A 396 9.51 -8.39 15.04
CA SER A 396 8.43 -8.17 16.01
C SER A 396 8.16 -9.42 16.82
N TYR A 397 7.65 -9.23 18.03
CA TYR A 397 7.40 -10.32 18.97
C TYR A 397 5.92 -10.37 19.34
N ASP A 398 5.27 -11.52 19.11
CA ASP A 398 3.87 -11.72 19.45
C ASP A 398 3.71 -12.10 20.93
N ARG A 399 3.12 -11.19 21.69
CA ARG A 399 2.76 -11.41 23.09
C ARG A 399 1.28 -11.10 23.32
N ASP A 400 0.43 -12.09 23.01
CA ASP A 400 -1.02 -12.01 23.14
C ASP A 400 -1.60 -10.76 22.42
N TRP A 401 -2.05 -9.78 23.18
CA TRP A 401 -2.62 -8.52 22.68
C TRP A 401 -1.58 -7.45 22.33
N LEU A 402 -0.30 -7.71 22.57
CA LEU A 402 0.81 -6.75 22.39
C LEU A 402 1.84 -7.30 21.40
N ARG A 403 2.23 -6.47 20.43
CA ARG A 403 3.31 -6.77 19.47
C ARG A 403 4.29 -5.61 19.40
N PRO A 404 5.38 -5.60 20.22
CA PRO A 404 6.49 -4.70 20.01
C PRO A 404 7.26 -5.06 18.75
N LYS A 405 7.82 -4.03 18.08
CA LYS A 405 8.60 -4.18 16.85
C LYS A 405 9.76 -3.20 16.79
N VAL A 406 10.82 -3.62 16.13
CA VAL A 406 11.96 -2.78 15.76
C VAL A 406 12.20 -2.98 14.27
N SER A 407 12.34 -1.88 13.54
CA SER A 407 12.56 -1.94 12.11
C SER A 407 13.70 -1.01 11.70
N TYR A 408 14.43 -1.41 10.67
CA TYR A 408 15.47 -0.63 10.04
C TYR A 408 15.28 -0.60 8.54
N PHE A 409 15.33 0.59 7.94
CA PHE A 409 15.30 0.80 6.51
C PHE A 409 16.51 1.61 6.07
N PHE A 410 17.13 1.18 4.99
CA PHE A 410 18.27 1.84 4.38
C PHE A 410 18.07 1.94 2.87
N ALA A 411 18.30 3.10 2.30
CA ALA A 411 18.42 3.32 0.86
C ALA A 411 19.71 4.09 0.58
N SER A 412 20.54 3.59 -0.35
CA SER A 412 21.82 4.21 -0.69
C SER A 412 21.64 5.63 -1.24
N GLY A 413 22.60 6.50 -0.99
CA GLY A 413 22.66 7.87 -1.47
C GLY A 413 23.82 8.10 -2.41
N ASP A 414 23.72 9.14 -3.25
CA ASP A 414 24.76 9.57 -4.15
C ASP A 414 25.66 10.61 -3.50
N GLY A 415 26.96 10.30 -3.38
CA GLY A 415 27.98 11.18 -2.79
C GLY A 415 28.76 12.01 -3.83
N ASN A 416 28.49 11.84 -5.13
CA ASN A 416 29.09 12.64 -6.18
C ASN A 416 28.13 12.83 -7.37
N PRO A 417 27.14 13.73 -7.22
CA PRO A 417 26.04 13.87 -8.19
C PRO A 417 26.48 14.30 -9.60
N ARG A 418 27.74 14.65 -9.81
CA ARG A 418 28.27 15.08 -11.11
C ARG A 418 29.16 14.05 -11.81
N ASP A 419 29.43 12.90 -11.19
CA ASP A 419 30.20 11.83 -11.83
C ASP A 419 29.34 11.01 -12.81
N ARG A 420 29.88 9.91 -13.33
CA ARG A 420 29.18 9.03 -14.28
C ARG A 420 28.45 7.85 -13.60
N THR A 421 28.31 7.87 -12.28
CA THR A 421 27.67 6.75 -11.56
C THR A 421 26.66 7.27 -10.56
N ALA A 422 25.39 7.00 -10.81
CA ALA A 422 24.29 7.29 -9.91
C ALA A 422 24.16 6.20 -8.85
N ARG A 423 24.28 6.55 -7.57
CA ARG A 423 24.31 5.60 -6.43
C ARG A 423 23.14 5.77 -5.46
N GLY A 424 22.27 6.72 -5.69
CA GLY A 424 21.06 6.93 -4.88
C GLY A 424 19.96 5.97 -5.29
N PHE A 425 19.48 5.17 -4.37
CA PHE A 425 18.43 4.19 -4.65
C PHE A 425 17.11 4.86 -4.98
N ASP A 426 16.42 4.32 -5.99
CA ASP A 426 15.05 4.65 -6.30
C ASP A 426 14.27 3.40 -6.69
N SER A 427 12.94 3.40 -6.50
CA SER A 427 12.03 2.29 -6.78
C SER A 427 11.38 2.42 -8.16
N ILE A 428 10.66 1.39 -8.60
CA ILE A 428 9.83 1.44 -9.80
C ILE A 428 8.54 2.22 -9.50
N PHE A 429 7.76 1.70 -8.55
CA PHE A 429 6.53 2.32 -8.04
C PHE A 429 6.18 1.66 -6.70
N ASP A 430 6.79 2.13 -5.63
CA ASP A 430 6.64 1.58 -4.29
C ASP A 430 5.36 2.04 -3.59
N ASN A 431 4.90 1.24 -2.65
CA ASN A 431 3.87 1.61 -1.67
C ASN A 431 4.11 0.81 -0.38
N PRO A 432 5.21 1.11 0.34
CA PRO A 432 5.65 0.25 1.42
C PRO A 432 4.77 0.36 2.66
N ASN A 433 4.30 -0.79 3.15
CA ASN A 433 3.71 -0.89 4.47
C ASN A 433 4.79 -1.24 5.50
N PHE A 434 5.60 -0.25 5.88
CA PHE A 434 6.78 -0.40 6.73
C PHE A 434 6.98 0.85 7.60
N VAL A 435 7.64 0.75 8.75
CA VAL A 435 7.95 1.84 9.70
C VAL A 435 6.75 2.76 10.03
N GLY A 436 5.61 2.14 10.35
CA GLY A 436 4.36 2.84 10.63
C GLY A 436 3.41 2.96 9.43
N GLY A 437 3.85 2.61 8.21
CA GLY A 437 3.02 2.55 7.01
C GLY A 437 2.25 3.84 6.77
N GLY A 438 0.94 3.74 6.49
CA GLY A 438 0.08 4.89 6.24
C GLY A 438 -0.18 5.81 7.45
N PHE A 439 0.33 5.50 8.65
CA PHE A 439 0.26 6.40 9.81
C PHE A 439 1.52 7.26 9.97
N SER A 440 2.65 6.86 9.39
CA SER A 440 3.89 7.63 9.38
C SER A 440 3.76 8.92 8.58
N PHE A 441 4.18 10.05 9.15
CA PHE A 441 4.26 11.33 8.46
C PHE A 441 5.16 11.21 7.22
N TRP A 442 6.34 10.62 7.39
CA TRP A 442 7.33 10.48 6.33
C TRP A 442 6.84 9.59 5.19
N ASN A 443 6.35 8.39 5.49
CA ASN A 443 5.84 7.48 4.46
C ASN A 443 4.63 8.07 3.71
N ARG A 444 3.75 8.74 4.43
CA ARG A 444 2.50 9.29 3.87
C ARG A 444 2.72 10.54 3.03
N LEU A 445 3.55 11.47 3.51
CA LEU A 445 3.72 12.80 2.91
C LEU A 445 5.14 13.06 2.43
N ALA A 446 6.14 12.54 3.13
CA ALA A 446 7.53 12.99 3.11
C ALA A 446 7.64 14.51 3.38
N VAL A 447 8.79 15.07 3.05
CA VAL A 447 9.03 16.52 3.05
C VAL A 447 9.70 16.85 1.72
N LYS A 448 9.23 17.87 1.02
CA LYS A 448 9.85 18.30 -0.22
C LYS A 448 11.23 18.88 0.08
N LEU A 449 12.26 18.25 -0.47
CA LEU A 449 13.65 18.63 -0.23
C LEU A 449 14.15 19.69 -1.23
N THR A 450 13.49 19.78 -2.38
CA THR A 450 13.81 20.72 -3.46
C THR A 450 12.52 21.20 -4.14
N GLY A 451 12.59 22.16 -5.03
CA GLY A 451 11.45 22.65 -5.81
C GLY A 451 10.96 21.70 -6.92
N THR A 452 11.16 20.41 -6.79
CA THR A 452 10.78 19.40 -7.78
C THR A 452 9.32 19.00 -7.64
N GLY A 453 8.44 19.52 -8.45
CA GLY A 453 7.05 19.08 -8.56
C GLY A 453 6.19 19.22 -7.29
N VAL A 454 4.95 18.80 -7.37
CA VAL A 454 3.94 18.95 -6.31
C VAL A 454 3.38 17.59 -5.95
N ASN A 455 3.48 17.20 -4.69
CA ASN A 455 2.89 16.00 -4.17
C ASN A 455 1.52 16.30 -3.53
N LEU A 456 0.44 16.19 -4.31
CA LEU A 456 -0.92 16.59 -3.90
C LEU A 456 -1.74 15.44 -3.35
N VAL A 457 -1.29 14.20 -3.52
CA VAL A 457 -1.90 12.98 -2.98
C VAL A 457 -0.99 12.34 -1.93
N ASN A 458 -1.45 11.29 -1.26
CA ASN A 458 -0.61 10.53 -0.35
C ASN A 458 0.50 9.84 -1.13
N ARG A 459 1.72 10.00 -0.68
CA ARG A 459 2.88 9.50 -1.37
C ARG A 459 3.06 7.99 -1.25
N GLY A 460 2.98 7.43 -0.02
CA GLY A 460 3.26 6.02 0.25
C GLY A 460 4.65 5.59 -0.22
N SER A 461 5.71 6.35 0.17
CA SER A 461 7.10 6.03 -0.14
C SER A 461 8.02 6.44 1.01
N LEU A 462 9.05 5.61 1.27
CA LEU A 462 10.08 5.91 2.28
C LEU A 462 11.28 6.68 1.69
N LEU A 463 11.37 6.77 0.37
CA LEU A 463 12.51 7.36 -0.31
C LEU A 463 12.48 8.89 -0.24
N PRO A 464 13.64 9.57 -0.25
CA PRO A 464 13.72 11.02 -0.35
C PRO A 464 13.07 11.54 -1.64
N ASP A 465 12.44 12.72 -1.57
CA ASP A 465 11.66 13.25 -2.67
C ASP A 465 12.48 14.18 -3.58
N LEU A 466 13.10 13.61 -4.60
CA LEU A 466 13.78 14.34 -5.68
C LEU A 466 13.18 14.05 -7.06
N ARG A 467 12.11 13.27 -7.14
CA ARG A 467 11.30 13.16 -8.36
C ARG A 467 10.31 14.32 -8.45
N SER A 468 9.87 14.65 -9.65
CA SER A 468 8.75 15.59 -9.87
C SER A 468 7.47 15.12 -9.19
N SER A 469 7.10 13.86 -9.41
CA SER A 469 6.06 13.15 -8.66
C SER A 469 6.34 11.65 -8.68
N LYS A 470 5.81 10.92 -7.72
CA LYS A 470 5.92 9.47 -7.68
C LYS A 470 5.09 8.81 -8.79
N GLU A 471 3.92 9.35 -9.05
CA GLU A 471 2.94 8.79 -9.97
C GLU A 471 3.34 8.99 -11.43
N GLU A 472 3.84 10.18 -11.78
CA GLU A 472 4.04 10.61 -13.16
C GLU A 472 5.48 11.01 -13.50
N GLY A 473 6.36 11.17 -12.48
CA GLY A 473 7.78 11.50 -12.67
C GLY A 473 8.63 10.30 -13.07
N GLN A 474 9.87 10.58 -13.50
CA GLN A 474 10.87 9.56 -13.83
C GLN A 474 11.67 9.12 -12.60
N PRO A 475 12.21 7.89 -12.57
CA PRO A 475 13.14 7.47 -11.52
C PRO A 475 14.39 8.34 -11.49
N ASN A 476 14.82 8.70 -10.29
CA ASN A 476 16.04 9.49 -10.10
C ASN A 476 17.01 8.77 -9.17
N PHE A 477 18.14 8.29 -9.71
CA PHE A 477 19.16 7.58 -8.96
C PHE A 477 20.28 8.49 -8.42
N ILE A 478 20.09 9.81 -8.45
CA ILE A 478 20.94 10.78 -7.77
C ILE A 478 20.20 11.31 -6.52
N ASN A 479 19.76 10.39 -5.68
CA ASN A 479 19.07 10.66 -4.43
C ASN A 479 20.03 10.76 -3.25
N PRO A 480 19.71 11.52 -2.19
CA PRO A 480 20.54 11.58 -0.98
C PRO A 480 20.55 10.27 -0.18
N GLY A 481 19.60 9.35 -0.43
CA GLY A 481 19.41 8.15 0.37
C GLY A 481 18.95 8.44 1.79
N ILE A 482 18.56 7.41 2.52
CA ILE A 482 17.97 7.56 3.85
C ILE A 482 18.27 6.37 4.77
N HIS A 483 18.47 6.64 6.05
CA HIS A 483 18.37 5.69 7.15
C HIS A 483 17.08 5.97 7.92
N ILE A 484 16.32 4.93 8.25
CA ILE A 484 15.17 5.02 9.15
C ILE A 484 15.31 3.91 10.20
N VAL A 485 15.30 4.30 11.46
CA VAL A 485 15.20 3.37 12.61
C VAL A 485 13.82 3.56 13.22
N ASN A 486 13.07 2.47 13.36
CA ASN A 486 11.71 2.48 13.92
C ASN A 486 11.65 1.68 15.21
N PHE A 487 10.93 2.22 16.18
CA PHE A 487 10.44 1.52 17.36
C PHE A 487 8.92 1.61 17.33
N GLY A 488 8.26 0.47 17.30
CA GLY A 488 6.81 0.40 17.18
C GLY A 488 6.17 -0.57 18.16
N VAL A 489 4.89 -0.37 18.38
CA VAL A 489 4.06 -1.27 19.16
C VAL A 489 2.65 -1.31 18.59
N ASP A 490 2.16 -2.51 18.35
CA ASP A 490 0.77 -2.76 17.99
C ASP A 490 0.05 -3.34 19.22
N VAL A 491 -1.13 -2.80 19.53
CA VAL A 491 -1.92 -3.15 20.71
C VAL A 491 -3.34 -3.50 20.27
N GLU A 492 -3.74 -4.75 20.46
CA GLU A 492 -5.13 -5.19 20.27
C GLU A 492 -5.91 -4.86 21.55
N VAL A 493 -6.45 -3.64 21.65
CA VAL A 493 -7.17 -3.15 22.84
C VAL A 493 -8.45 -3.94 23.07
N THR A 494 -9.18 -4.21 21.99
CA THR A 494 -10.34 -5.09 21.93
C THR A 494 -10.35 -5.79 20.57
N PRO A 495 -11.16 -6.83 20.32
CA PRO A 495 -11.28 -7.44 18.99
C PRO A 495 -11.67 -6.44 17.89
N THR A 496 -12.33 -5.33 18.25
CA THR A 496 -12.77 -4.30 17.30
C THR A 496 -11.82 -3.11 17.21
N VAL A 497 -10.91 -2.90 18.17
CA VAL A 497 -10.05 -1.72 18.28
C VAL A 497 -8.58 -2.14 18.37
N LYS A 498 -7.80 -1.71 17.40
CA LYS A 498 -6.33 -1.84 17.38
C LYS A 498 -5.68 -0.46 17.44
N LEU A 499 -4.72 -0.29 18.34
CA LEU A 499 -3.86 0.89 18.45
C LEU A 499 -2.48 0.56 17.87
N LEU A 500 -1.93 1.50 17.09
CA LEU A 500 -0.60 1.41 16.51
C LEU A 500 0.20 2.66 16.94
N LEU A 501 1.38 2.44 17.48
CA LEU A 501 2.27 3.52 17.90
C LEU A 501 3.64 3.28 17.27
N ASN A 502 4.27 4.33 16.71
CA ASN A 502 5.59 4.25 16.13
C ASN A 502 6.40 5.53 16.38
N ALA A 503 7.71 5.37 16.51
CA ALA A 503 8.68 6.44 16.55
C ALA A 503 9.78 6.13 15.52
N ASN A 504 9.91 6.98 14.51
CA ASN A 504 10.89 6.84 13.43
C ASN A 504 11.97 7.91 13.57
N TYR A 505 13.23 7.50 13.63
CA TYR A 505 14.38 8.38 13.49
C TYR A 505 14.86 8.36 12.04
N LEU A 506 15.02 9.53 11.42
CA LEU A 506 15.36 9.68 10.01
C LEU A 506 16.67 10.45 9.84
N GLU A 507 17.54 9.94 8.95
CA GLU A 507 18.82 10.56 8.63
C GLU A 507 19.18 10.36 7.15
N PHE A 508 19.74 11.39 6.50
CA PHE A 508 20.29 11.27 5.16
C PHE A 508 21.57 10.43 5.14
N VAL A 509 21.76 9.63 4.10
CA VAL A 509 22.99 8.88 3.86
C VAL A 509 24.06 9.79 3.29
N LYS A 510 23.73 10.58 2.27
CA LYS A 510 24.58 11.51 1.55
C LYS A 510 23.90 12.88 1.42
N LEU A 511 24.68 13.94 1.38
CA LEU A 511 24.19 15.31 1.37
C LEU A 511 24.55 16.07 0.10
N GLU A 512 25.48 15.55 -0.68
CA GLU A 512 26.12 16.23 -1.80
C GLU A 512 25.11 16.65 -2.87
N THR A 513 24.09 15.83 -3.11
CA THR A 513 22.98 16.15 -4.02
C THR A 513 22.17 17.35 -3.53
N LEU A 514 21.80 17.36 -2.24
CA LEU A 514 21.05 18.46 -1.64
C LEU A 514 21.88 19.75 -1.59
N GLN A 515 23.17 19.64 -1.25
CA GLN A 515 24.10 20.77 -1.26
C GLN A 515 24.23 21.38 -2.64
N LEU A 516 24.27 20.55 -3.70
CA LEU A 516 24.30 21.00 -5.08
C LEU A 516 23.02 21.73 -5.47
N LEU A 517 21.86 21.12 -5.23
CA LEU A 517 20.57 21.65 -5.69
C LEU A 517 20.09 22.89 -4.92
N LEU A 518 20.41 22.95 -3.62
CA LEU A 518 20.03 24.07 -2.76
C LEU A 518 21.11 25.14 -2.67
N PHE A 519 22.27 24.95 -3.33
CA PHE A 519 23.43 25.87 -3.25
C PHE A 519 23.89 26.12 -1.82
N GLN A 520 23.81 25.12 -0.95
CA GLN A 520 24.16 25.21 0.48
C GLN A 520 25.26 24.19 0.82
N SER A 521 26.40 24.67 1.29
CA SER A 521 27.53 23.79 1.66
C SER A 521 27.39 23.12 3.03
N LYS A 522 26.51 23.62 3.89
CA LYS A 522 26.38 23.18 5.28
C LYS A 522 24.99 22.63 5.59
N ILE A 523 24.71 21.43 5.09
CA ILE A 523 23.50 20.67 5.45
C ILE A 523 23.94 19.50 6.34
N ARG A 524 23.23 19.28 7.46
CA ARG A 524 23.50 18.15 8.38
C ARG A 524 22.62 16.96 8.03
N LYS A 525 23.03 15.76 8.47
CA LYS A 525 22.35 14.51 8.07
C LYS A 525 21.01 14.28 8.74
N GLN A 526 20.85 14.69 10.01
CA GLN A 526 19.65 14.42 10.79
C GLN A 526 18.42 15.10 10.20
N ILE A 527 17.49 14.32 9.62
CA ILE A 527 16.21 14.80 9.10
C ILE A 527 15.28 15.12 10.26
N GLY A 528 15.07 14.20 11.19
CA GLY A 528 14.22 14.41 12.35
C GLY A 528 13.63 13.13 12.93
N TRP A 529 12.57 13.32 13.72
CA TRP A 529 11.76 12.24 14.27
C TRP A 529 10.33 12.33 13.72
N ASP A 530 9.77 11.20 13.34
CA ASP A 530 8.36 11.05 13.00
C ASP A 530 7.70 10.19 14.08
N LEU A 531 6.88 10.82 14.89
CA LEU A 531 6.10 10.19 15.95
C LEU A 531 4.67 10.03 15.47
N ASN A 532 4.16 8.79 15.41
CA ASN A 532 2.83 8.55 14.89
C ASN A 532 2.01 7.58 15.74
N ALA A 533 0.70 7.82 15.73
CA ALA A 533 -0.30 7.02 16.41
C ALA A 533 -1.48 6.78 15.47
N GLY A 534 -1.99 5.56 15.46
CA GLY A 534 -3.12 5.16 14.65
C GLY A 534 -4.09 4.29 15.42
N ILE A 535 -5.37 4.45 15.12
CA ILE A 535 -6.45 3.58 15.62
C ILE A 535 -7.13 2.97 14.41
N ARG A 536 -7.26 1.64 14.40
CA ARG A 536 -8.14 0.91 13.49
C ARG A 536 -9.34 0.43 14.27
N TYR A 537 -10.53 0.82 13.83
CA TYR A 537 -11.79 0.45 14.44
C TYR A 537 -12.68 -0.31 13.47
N ARG A 538 -13.17 -1.48 13.89
CA ARG A 538 -14.09 -2.36 13.15
C ARG A 538 -15.32 -2.62 14.01
N PRO A 539 -16.36 -1.76 13.98
CA PRO A 539 -17.48 -1.79 14.91
C PRO A 539 -18.23 -3.13 14.95
N PHE A 540 -18.30 -3.82 13.81
CA PHE A 540 -19.04 -5.07 13.68
C PHE A 540 -18.14 -6.31 13.70
N ASN A 541 -16.87 -6.16 14.07
CA ASN A 541 -15.86 -7.22 14.06
C ASN A 541 -15.69 -7.93 12.69
N ASN A 542 -16.14 -7.27 11.62
CA ASN A 542 -15.97 -7.67 10.23
C ASN A 542 -15.31 -6.53 9.43
N ASN A 543 -15.15 -6.69 8.13
CA ASN A 543 -14.50 -5.71 7.26
C ASN A 543 -15.49 -4.85 6.45
N ASN A 544 -16.80 -4.89 6.73
CA ASN A 544 -17.78 -4.09 6.02
C ASN A 544 -17.71 -2.61 6.41
N VAL A 545 -17.32 -2.34 7.66
CA VAL A 545 -17.07 -0.98 8.14
C VAL A 545 -15.72 -0.95 8.84
N ILE A 546 -14.79 -0.18 8.28
CA ILE A 546 -13.47 0.03 8.87
C ILE A 546 -13.23 1.53 8.96
N ALA A 547 -12.92 2.01 10.15
CA ALA A 547 -12.48 3.38 10.37
C ALA A 547 -11.02 3.41 10.83
N PHE A 548 -10.23 4.27 10.20
CA PHE A 548 -8.88 4.60 10.62
C PHE A 548 -8.84 6.04 11.11
N PHE A 549 -8.20 6.25 12.25
CA PHE A 549 -7.87 7.57 12.78
C PHE A 549 -6.37 7.63 12.97
N GLY A 550 -5.73 8.59 12.35
CA GLY A 550 -4.29 8.74 12.41
C GLY A 550 -3.87 10.14 12.81
N PHE A 551 -2.81 10.21 13.59
CA PHE A 551 -2.12 11.44 13.92
C PHE A 551 -0.61 11.20 13.88
N ALA A 552 0.12 12.11 13.24
CA ALA A 552 1.57 12.09 13.30
C ALA A 552 2.15 13.49 13.46
N THR A 553 3.31 13.54 14.12
CA THR A 553 4.10 14.75 14.32
C THR A 553 5.52 14.50 13.83
N PHE A 554 5.95 15.29 12.87
CA PHE A 554 7.35 15.35 12.47
C PHE A 554 8.08 16.41 13.27
N LEU A 555 9.11 16.00 14.01
CA LEU A 555 9.97 16.88 14.80
C LEU A 555 11.25 17.16 14.01
N PRO A 556 11.46 18.37 13.50
CA PRO A 556 12.59 18.72 12.66
C PRO A 556 13.95 18.50 13.31
N GLY A 557 14.82 17.76 12.63
CA GLY A 557 16.21 17.60 12.97
C GLY A 557 17.09 18.73 12.46
N LYS A 558 18.39 18.61 12.68
CA LYS A 558 19.34 19.64 12.29
C LYS A 558 19.43 19.84 10.76
N GLY A 559 19.35 18.74 10.00
CA GLY A 559 19.37 18.79 8.54
C GLY A 559 18.13 19.44 7.95
N PHE A 560 16.95 19.14 8.50
CA PHE A 560 15.72 19.83 8.14
C PHE A 560 15.84 21.35 8.40
N LYS A 561 16.34 21.74 9.58
CA LYS A 561 16.54 23.14 9.93
C LYS A 561 17.49 23.87 8.97
N ASP A 562 18.50 23.17 8.47
CA ASP A 562 19.44 23.73 7.50
C ASP A 562 18.80 23.98 6.13
N ILE A 563 17.76 23.18 5.77
CA ILE A 563 17.04 23.30 4.49
C ILE A 563 15.91 24.34 4.60
N PHE A 564 15.16 24.36 5.69
CA PHE A 564 13.93 25.16 5.86
C PHE A 564 14.10 26.36 6.79
N GLU A 565 15.25 26.50 7.44
CA GLU A 565 15.55 27.55 8.46
C GLU A 565 14.54 27.57 9.61
N SER A 566 13.84 26.44 9.85
CA SER A 566 12.79 26.29 10.86
C SER A 566 12.96 25.07 11.74
N SER A 567 12.45 25.17 12.96
CA SER A 567 12.37 24.08 13.92
C SER A 567 10.93 23.78 14.35
N LYS A 568 9.95 24.37 13.66
CA LYS A 568 8.53 24.15 13.98
C LYS A 568 8.15 22.71 13.67
N PRO A 569 7.52 21.99 14.58
CA PRO A 569 6.95 20.67 14.28
C PRO A 569 5.91 20.76 13.17
N LEU A 570 5.86 19.72 12.34
CA LEU A 570 4.83 19.56 11.32
C LEU A 570 3.85 18.48 11.75
N HIS A 571 2.58 18.67 11.47
CA HIS A 571 1.53 17.76 11.93
C HIS A 571 0.68 17.25 10.77
N ILE A 572 0.17 16.04 10.94
CA ILE A 572 -0.90 15.45 10.13
C ILE A 572 -1.93 14.84 11.05
N GLY A 573 -3.20 15.02 10.71
CA GLY A 573 -4.32 14.31 11.30
C GLY A 573 -5.26 13.86 10.21
N PHE A 574 -5.70 12.60 10.25
CA PHE A 574 -6.62 12.09 9.24
C PHE A 574 -7.63 11.10 9.79
N THR A 575 -8.75 11.02 9.09
CA THR A 575 -9.75 9.98 9.25
C THR A 575 -10.00 9.35 7.89
N ASN A 576 -9.96 8.03 7.84
CA ASN A 576 -10.36 7.27 6.67
C ASN A 576 -11.48 6.31 7.06
N LEU A 577 -12.61 6.37 6.35
CA LEU A 577 -13.75 5.49 6.52
C LEU A 577 -13.94 4.66 5.25
N THR A 578 -13.87 3.34 5.40
CA THR A 578 -14.16 2.39 4.33
C THR A 578 -15.45 1.65 4.64
N LEU A 579 -16.40 1.71 3.72
CA LEU A 579 -17.64 0.95 3.73
C LEU A 579 -17.60 -0.05 2.59
N THR A 580 -17.86 -1.32 2.86
CA THR A 580 -17.86 -2.40 1.84
C THR A 580 -19.14 -3.21 1.93
N PHE A 581 -19.78 -3.37 0.75
CA PHE A 581 -20.94 -4.24 0.56
C PHE A 581 -20.58 -5.44 -0.30
#